data_c006ea67c51d4fdf10ea85f15c7af04b
#
_entry.id   c006ea67c51d4fdf10ea85f15c7af04b
#
_cell.length_a   1.000
_cell.length_b   1.000
_cell.length_c   1.000
_cell.angle_alpha   90.00
_cell.angle_beta   90.00
_cell.angle_gamma   90.00
#
_symmetry.space_group_name_H-M   'P 1'
#
loop_
_entity.id
_entity.type
_entity.pdbx_description
1 polymer ?
#
loop_
_entity_poly.entity_id
_entity_poly.type
_entity_poly.pdbx_seq_one_letter_code
_entity_poly.pdbx_strand_id
1 'polypeptide(L)'
;IDTFLKHGVEEDNIDVIHVPGAVELTFGAARITKEERVDAVIVIGCVIQGDTPHFDYVCQSVTQGVAMLNTQGKVPVIFSVLTTLNKQQALDRCGGKLGNKGIEGAYTAIRMANL
;
A
#
# COMPACT_ATOMS: atom_id res chain seq x y z
N ILE A 1 -1.45 -7.45 -8.65
CA ILE A 1 -2.51 -8.28 -9.26
C ILE A 1 -1.99 -9.69 -9.52
N ASP A 2 -0.91 -9.85 -10.28
CA ASP A 2 -0.39 -11.16 -10.70
C ASP A 2 -0.17 -12.13 -9.52
N THR A 3 0.37 -11.64 -8.41
CA THR A 3 0.60 -12.45 -7.21
C THR A 3 -0.72 -12.98 -6.65
N PHE A 4 -1.75 -12.17 -6.60
CA PHE A 4 -3.08 -12.61 -6.17
C PHE A 4 -3.64 -13.70 -7.07
N LEU A 5 -3.57 -13.51 -8.39
CA LEU A 5 -4.05 -14.49 -9.36
C LEU A 5 -3.32 -15.82 -9.24
N LYS A 6 -2.00 -15.80 -9.04
CA LYS A 6 -1.19 -17.00 -8.83
C LYS A 6 -1.56 -17.76 -7.56
N HIS A 7 -2.14 -17.11 -6.59
CA HIS A 7 -2.55 -17.70 -5.30
C HIS A 7 -4.04 -17.99 -5.24
N GLY A 8 -4.74 -17.97 -6.37
CA GLY A 8 -6.13 -18.39 -6.46
C GLY A 8 -7.16 -17.32 -6.13
N VAL A 9 -6.76 -16.06 -6.01
CA VAL A 9 -7.73 -14.96 -5.88
C VAL A 9 -8.33 -14.69 -7.26
N GLU A 10 -9.66 -14.70 -7.34
CA GLU A 10 -10.34 -14.43 -8.60
C GLU A 10 -10.26 -12.94 -8.96
N GLU A 11 -10.14 -12.66 -10.26
CA GLU A 11 -9.99 -11.28 -10.76
C GLU A 11 -11.16 -10.39 -10.33
N ASP A 12 -12.38 -10.91 -10.32
CA ASP A 12 -13.58 -10.17 -9.90
C ASP A 12 -13.56 -9.77 -8.43
N ASN A 13 -12.67 -10.36 -7.63
CA ASN A 13 -12.49 -10.04 -6.22
C ASN A 13 -11.33 -9.06 -5.98
N ILE A 14 -10.76 -8.49 -7.05
CA ILE A 14 -9.67 -7.54 -6.97
C ILE A 14 -10.14 -6.20 -7.53
N ASP A 15 -10.30 -5.21 -6.67
CA ASP A 15 -10.63 -3.85 -7.08
C ASP A 15 -9.38 -2.97 -7.05
N VAL A 16 -9.21 -2.15 -8.08
CA VAL A 16 -8.11 -1.18 -8.16
C VAL A 16 -8.69 0.22 -8.25
N ILE A 17 -8.35 1.04 -7.27
CA ILE A 17 -8.81 2.42 -7.17
C ILE A 17 -7.60 3.34 -7.19
N HIS A 18 -7.65 4.36 -8.03
CA HIS A 18 -6.58 5.35 -8.12
C HIS A 18 -6.94 6.62 -7.36
N VAL A 19 -5.95 7.17 -6.66
CA VAL A 19 -6.04 8.44 -5.94
C VAL A 19 -4.98 9.40 -6.46
N PRO A 20 -5.12 10.72 -6.24
CA PRO A 20 -4.20 11.71 -6.84
C PRO A 20 -2.74 11.57 -6.39
N GLY A 21 -2.49 11.16 -5.15
CA GLY A 21 -1.14 11.03 -4.63
C GLY A 21 -1.09 10.22 -3.34
N ALA A 22 0.11 10.07 -2.78
CA ALA A 22 0.34 9.24 -1.60
C ALA A 22 -0.47 9.71 -0.38
N VAL A 23 -0.60 11.02 -0.18
CA VAL A 23 -1.35 11.58 0.96
C VAL A 23 -2.83 11.15 0.93
N GLU A 24 -3.42 11.00 -0.25
CA GLU A 24 -4.81 10.63 -0.45
C GLU A 24 -5.08 9.14 -0.25
N LEU A 25 -4.03 8.32 -0.15
CA LEU A 25 -4.15 6.88 0.09
C LEU A 25 -4.89 6.58 1.40
N THR A 26 -4.61 7.34 2.46
CA THR A 26 -5.27 7.15 3.75
C THR A 26 -6.78 7.35 3.64
N PHE A 27 -7.23 8.41 2.97
CA PHE A 27 -8.66 8.65 2.78
C PHE A 27 -9.31 7.53 1.97
N GLY A 28 -8.68 7.12 0.87
CA GLY A 28 -9.17 6.01 0.05
C GLY A 28 -9.31 4.72 0.84
N ALA A 29 -8.27 4.37 1.60
CA ALA A 29 -8.29 3.18 2.45
C ALA A 29 -9.36 3.29 3.55
N ALA A 30 -9.53 4.45 4.16
CA ALA A 30 -10.54 4.67 5.18
C ALA A 30 -11.96 4.44 4.63
N ARG A 31 -12.23 4.92 3.41
CA ARG A 31 -13.53 4.70 2.77
C ARG A 31 -13.80 3.23 2.50
N ILE A 32 -12.81 2.50 2.01
CA ILE A 32 -12.93 1.06 1.70
C ILE A 32 -13.11 0.26 2.98
N THR A 33 -12.28 0.49 3.99
CA THR A 33 -12.31 -0.29 5.24
C THR A 33 -13.58 -0.05 6.05
N LYS A 34 -14.18 1.14 5.94
CA LYS A 34 -15.41 1.46 6.65
C LYS A 34 -16.57 0.54 6.26
N GLU A 35 -16.62 0.12 5.02
CA GLU A 35 -17.69 -0.73 4.50
C GLU A 35 -17.49 -2.22 4.83
N GLU A 36 -16.29 -2.61 5.22
CA GLU A 36 -15.93 -3.99 5.58
C GLU A 36 -16.31 -5.03 4.51
N ARG A 37 -16.28 -4.63 3.22
CA ARG A 37 -16.61 -5.53 2.10
C ARG A 37 -15.41 -6.28 1.54
N VAL A 38 -14.21 -5.92 1.96
CA VAL A 38 -12.96 -6.53 1.51
C VAL A 38 -12.22 -7.14 2.69
N ASP A 39 -11.40 -8.12 2.41
CA ASP A 39 -10.64 -8.84 3.43
C ASP A 39 -9.29 -8.20 3.73
N ALA A 40 -8.80 -7.38 2.83
CA ALA A 40 -7.56 -6.61 2.99
C ALA A 40 -7.54 -5.44 2.01
N VAL A 41 -6.80 -4.40 2.37
CA VAL A 41 -6.53 -3.26 1.50
C VAL A 41 -5.01 -3.11 1.38
N ILE A 42 -4.50 -2.90 0.18
CA ILE A 42 -3.10 -2.56 -0.04
C ILE A 42 -3.04 -1.11 -0.53
N VAL A 43 -2.32 -0.26 0.18
CA VAL A 43 -2.01 1.09 -0.32
C VAL A 43 -0.66 1.05 -1.02
N ILE A 44 -0.66 1.46 -2.28
CA ILE A 44 0.52 1.40 -3.16
C ILE A 44 0.88 2.81 -3.60
N GLY A 45 2.12 3.18 -3.40
CA GLY A 45 2.60 4.50 -3.78
C GLY A 45 4.12 4.57 -3.80
N CYS A 46 4.62 5.72 -4.22
CA CYS A 46 6.04 5.99 -4.22
C CYS A 46 6.27 7.46 -3.87
N VAL A 47 7.06 7.70 -2.84
CA VAL A 47 7.46 9.03 -2.43
C VAL A 47 8.97 9.13 -2.55
N ILE A 48 9.43 10.05 -3.39
CA ILE A 48 10.86 10.28 -3.63
C ILE A 48 11.23 11.63 -3.05
N GLN A 49 12.32 11.67 -2.27
CA GLN A 49 12.78 12.91 -1.65
C GLN A 49 13.12 13.97 -2.69
N GLY A 50 12.61 15.18 -2.48
CA GLY A 50 12.96 16.37 -3.25
C GLY A 50 13.87 17.29 -2.45
N ASP A 51 13.84 18.58 -2.79
CA ASP A 51 14.75 19.59 -2.20
C ASP A 51 14.27 20.14 -0.86
N THR A 52 13.05 19.81 -0.47
CA THR A 52 12.41 20.39 0.72
C THR A 52 12.01 19.30 1.72
N PRO A 53 11.71 19.68 2.98
CA PRO A 53 11.21 18.72 3.97
C PRO A 53 9.82 18.14 3.67
N HIS A 54 9.20 18.52 2.58
CA HIS A 54 7.87 18.00 2.16
C HIS A 54 7.84 16.47 2.15
N PHE A 55 8.91 15.82 1.71
CA PHE A 55 9.06 14.37 1.74
C PHE A 55 8.76 13.76 3.11
N ASP A 56 9.33 14.35 4.17
CA ASP A 56 9.15 13.84 5.53
C ASP A 56 7.69 13.93 5.97
N TYR A 57 7.02 15.03 5.66
CA TYR A 57 5.61 15.23 6.02
C TYR A 57 4.69 14.28 5.25
N VAL A 58 4.95 14.06 3.97
CA VAL A 58 4.18 13.11 3.17
C VAL A 58 4.35 11.70 3.71
N CYS A 59 5.57 11.26 3.96
CA CYS A 59 5.85 9.93 4.51
C CYS A 59 5.19 9.73 5.87
N GLN A 60 5.29 10.70 6.77
CA GLN A 60 4.66 10.64 8.09
C GLN A 60 3.14 10.58 7.99
N SER A 61 2.54 11.39 7.13
CA SER A 61 1.08 11.41 6.92
C SER A 61 0.56 10.03 6.51
N VAL A 62 1.20 9.40 5.54
CA VAL A 62 0.77 8.08 5.05
C VAL A 62 1.01 7.01 6.10
N THR A 63 2.19 6.99 6.71
CA THR A 63 2.56 6.00 7.73
C THR A 63 1.62 6.06 8.93
N GLN A 64 1.38 7.25 9.45
CA GLN A 64 0.48 7.42 10.60
C GLN A 64 -0.96 7.10 10.25
N GLY A 65 -1.42 7.50 9.06
CA GLY A 65 -2.78 7.21 8.59
C GLY A 65 -3.05 5.71 8.49
N VAL A 66 -2.13 4.96 7.89
CA VAL A 66 -2.23 3.50 7.78
C VAL A 66 -2.18 2.85 9.16
N ALA A 67 -1.29 3.29 10.03
CA ALA A 67 -1.21 2.78 11.40
C ALA A 67 -2.53 2.99 12.16
N MET A 68 -3.13 4.16 12.05
CA MET A 68 -4.42 4.45 12.70
C MET A 68 -5.54 3.54 12.19
N LEU A 69 -5.60 3.29 10.89
CA LEU A 69 -6.60 2.38 10.32
C LEU A 69 -6.42 0.96 10.85
N ASN A 70 -5.19 0.50 10.96
CA ASN A 70 -4.90 -0.84 11.45
C ASN A 70 -5.24 -1.01 12.94
N THR A 71 -5.15 0.04 13.76
CA THR A 71 -5.54 -0.03 15.17
C THR A 71 -7.04 -0.27 15.37
N GLN A 72 -7.86 -0.02 14.37
CA GLN A 72 -9.29 -0.30 14.43
C GLN A 72 -9.59 -1.80 14.38
N GLY A 73 -8.68 -2.61 13.86
CA GLY A 73 -8.81 -4.07 13.83
C GLY A 73 -9.91 -4.61 12.95
N LYS A 74 -10.41 -3.85 12.00
CA LYS A 74 -11.51 -4.26 11.12
C LYS A 74 -11.01 -4.95 9.86
N VAL A 75 -10.31 -4.19 9.02
CA VAL A 75 -9.74 -4.67 7.74
C VAL A 75 -8.27 -4.30 7.75
N PRO A 76 -7.35 -5.24 7.53
CA PRO A 76 -5.94 -4.93 7.49
C PRO A 76 -5.61 -4.04 6.30
N VAL A 77 -4.83 -3.00 6.56
CA VAL A 77 -4.33 -2.08 5.54
C VAL A 77 -2.83 -2.30 5.42
N ILE A 78 -2.41 -2.79 4.27
CA ILE A 78 -1.03 -3.16 3.99
C ILE A 78 -0.29 -1.95 3.40
N PHE A 79 0.80 -1.56 4.03
CA PHE A 79 1.63 -0.44 3.60
C PHE A 79 2.61 -0.92 2.53
N SER A 80 2.33 -0.62 1.27
CA SER A 80 3.18 -0.94 0.13
C SER A 80 3.62 0.35 -0.58
N VAL A 81 4.10 1.30 0.22
CA VAL A 81 4.55 2.61 -0.26
C VAL A 81 6.07 2.67 -0.18
N LEU A 82 6.70 2.96 -1.32
CA LEU A 82 8.12 3.20 -1.36
C LEU A 82 8.42 4.62 -0.90
N THR A 83 9.38 4.75 0.01
CA THR A 83 9.85 6.02 0.54
C THR A 83 11.36 6.08 0.32
N THR A 84 11.79 6.69 -0.79
CA THR A 84 13.16 6.62 -1.25
C THR A 84 13.79 7.99 -1.40
N LEU A 85 15.11 8.03 -1.36
CA LEU A 85 15.87 9.28 -1.49
C LEU A 85 16.06 9.69 -2.94
N ASN A 86 15.95 8.71 -3.88
CA ASN A 86 16.11 8.96 -5.30
C ASN A 86 15.34 7.92 -6.12
N LYS A 87 15.24 8.16 -7.42
CA LYS A 87 14.51 7.29 -8.33
C LYS A 87 15.11 5.90 -8.45
N GLN A 88 16.44 5.78 -8.42
CA GLN A 88 17.10 4.48 -8.55
C GLN A 88 16.74 3.56 -7.38
N GLN A 89 16.67 4.09 -6.18
CA GLN A 89 16.24 3.30 -5.01
C GLN A 89 14.80 2.80 -5.18
N ALA A 90 13.93 3.60 -5.78
CA ALA A 90 12.55 3.18 -6.05
C ALA A 90 12.52 2.06 -7.10
N LEU A 91 13.26 2.20 -8.19
CA LEU A 91 13.34 1.17 -9.23
C LEU A 91 13.91 -0.15 -8.68
N ASP A 92 14.91 -0.07 -7.83
CA ASP A 92 15.51 -1.24 -7.20
C ASP A 92 14.50 -2.06 -6.37
N ARG A 93 13.43 -1.42 -5.89
CA ARG A 93 12.44 -2.01 -4.97
C ARG A 93 11.07 -2.27 -5.60
N CYS A 94 10.93 -1.96 -6.88
CA CYS A 94 9.69 -2.24 -7.63
C CYS A 94 9.91 -3.25 -8.76
N GLY A 95 10.67 -4.31 -8.48
CA GLY A 95 11.02 -5.36 -9.44
C GLY A 95 12.48 -5.33 -9.88
N GLY A 96 13.30 -4.47 -9.26
CA GLY A 96 14.73 -4.40 -9.50
C GLY A 96 15.54 -5.31 -8.55
N LYS A 97 16.79 -4.94 -8.30
CA LYS A 97 17.76 -5.78 -7.55
C LYS A 97 17.42 -6.00 -6.07
N LEU A 98 16.57 -5.17 -5.48
CA LEU A 98 16.17 -5.26 -4.07
C LEU A 98 14.72 -5.74 -3.90
N GLY A 99 14.18 -6.42 -4.90
CA GLY A 99 12.87 -7.05 -4.81
C GLY A 99 11.73 -6.22 -5.36
N ASN A 100 10.51 -6.56 -4.94
CA ASN A 100 9.29 -5.92 -5.42
C ASN A 100 8.32 -5.69 -4.26
N LYS A 101 8.16 -4.44 -3.89
CA LYS A 101 7.29 -4.03 -2.79
C LYS A 101 5.83 -4.40 -3.01
N GLY A 102 5.37 -4.39 -4.25
CA GLY A 102 4.01 -4.79 -4.60
C GLY A 102 3.76 -6.28 -4.36
N ILE A 103 4.72 -7.14 -4.71
CA ILE A 103 4.66 -8.59 -4.46
C ILE A 103 4.63 -8.84 -2.96
N GLU A 104 5.51 -8.19 -2.19
CA GLU A 104 5.53 -8.29 -0.72
C GLU A 104 4.20 -7.88 -0.11
N GLY A 105 3.61 -6.79 -0.60
CA GLY A 105 2.30 -6.31 -0.15
C GLY A 105 1.21 -7.34 -0.41
N ALA A 106 1.21 -7.98 -1.57
CA ALA A 106 0.21 -8.99 -1.90
C ALA A 106 0.32 -10.22 -1.00
N TYR A 107 1.52 -10.73 -0.74
CA TYR A 107 1.73 -11.84 0.21
C TYR A 107 1.26 -11.47 1.62
N THR A 108 1.61 -10.27 2.06
CA THR A 108 1.19 -9.78 3.38
C THR A 108 -0.33 -9.69 3.48
N ALA A 109 -0.99 -9.18 2.44
CA ALA A 109 -2.44 -9.07 2.39
C ALA A 109 -3.11 -10.45 2.51
N ILE A 110 -2.63 -11.45 1.79
CA ILE A 110 -3.16 -12.82 1.86
C ILE A 110 -3.02 -13.36 3.29
N ARG A 111 -1.88 -13.19 3.92
CA ARG A 111 -1.66 -13.66 5.28
C ARG A 111 -2.56 -12.94 6.29
N MET A 112 -2.68 -11.62 6.17
CA MET A 112 -3.48 -10.84 7.10
C MET A 112 -4.98 -11.07 6.93
N ALA A 113 -5.44 -11.33 5.72
CA ALA A 113 -6.84 -11.68 5.47
C ALA A 113 -7.24 -13.02 6.10
N ASN A 114 -6.27 -13.90 6.35
CA ASN A 114 -6.48 -15.22 6.93
C ASN A 114 -6.06 -15.33 8.41
N LEU A 115 -5.85 -14.19 9.04
CA LEU A 115 -5.41 -14.16 10.44
C LEU A 115 -6.49 -14.72 11.40
#